data_1f2bbdeaf9a4563d8affdd6be1eb4478
#
_entry.id   1f2bbdeaf9a4563d8affdd6be1eb4478
#
_cell.length_a   1.000
_cell.length_b   1.000
_cell.length_c   1.000
_cell.angle_alpha   90.00
_cell.angle_beta   90.00
_cell.angle_gamma   90.00
#
_symmetry.space_group_name_H-M   'P 1'
#
loop_
_entity.id
_entity.type
_entity.pdbx_description
1 polymer ?
#
loop_
_entity_poly.entity_id
_entity_poly.type
_entity_poly.pdbx_seq_one_letter_code
_entity_poly.pdbx_strand_id
1 'polypeptide(L)'
;NTDFGYYKVTIDRPARLKAQFTDERIAELRFDKSLKEPMKWAYETFGEKVYTELGKLEKELLEWCDKSGLDLTAKHRKELYSPAHWEKYSVLLGMAKMLKQEIGDDIYSDFNLFREKVEQAVKKHKIKPSASQLNVILNEVSWYDETAEKVIKKTEKLIGDKLNKLLHHLDCTAEQLPDFGYFPSGKKDEFIIYETQTDLRDSENVPLNESIHDYFLREVKPHVPEAWIDLDKTKIGYEISFNKYFYQHKPLRSIEEVSSEIVALEDESEGLIMDILNLS
;
A
#
# COMPACT_ATOMS: atom_id res chain seq x y z
N ASN A 1 -35.67 -3.83 -2.54
CA ASN A 1 -34.35 -3.53 -1.89
C ASN A 1 -33.24 -3.15 -2.87
N THR A 2 -33.47 -3.17 -4.18
CA THR A 2 -32.50 -2.76 -5.22
C THR A 2 -32.20 -1.26 -5.20
N ASP A 3 -33.09 -0.43 -4.67
CA ASP A 3 -32.94 1.02 -4.66
C ASP A 3 -31.92 1.54 -3.64
N PHE A 4 -31.57 0.75 -2.64
CA PHE A 4 -30.64 1.09 -1.58
C PHE A 4 -29.41 0.16 -1.52
N GLY A 5 -29.42 -0.86 -2.35
CA GLY A 5 -28.33 -1.84 -2.41
C GLY A 5 -27.29 -1.47 -3.46
N TYR A 6 -26.04 -1.80 -3.16
CA TYR A 6 -24.94 -1.64 -4.10
C TYR A 6 -23.92 -2.77 -3.95
N TYR A 7 -23.19 -3.03 -5.01
CA TYR A 7 -21.95 -3.80 -4.96
C TYR A 7 -20.82 -2.87 -4.60
N LYS A 8 -20.11 -3.12 -3.49
CA LYS A 8 -18.83 -2.49 -3.22
C LYS A 8 -17.76 -3.28 -3.96
N VAL A 9 -17.37 -2.79 -5.12
CA VAL A 9 -16.45 -3.44 -6.03
C VAL A 9 -15.03 -2.97 -5.75
N THR A 10 -14.09 -3.90 -5.60
CA THR A 10 -12.68 -3.56 -5.44
C THR A 10 -12.03 -3.34 -6.81
N ILE A 11 -11.36 -2.22 -6.97
CA ILE A 11 -10.60 -1.85 -8.16
C ILE A 11 -9.12 -1.92 -7.82
N ASP A 12 -8.42 -2.83 -8.49
CA ASP A 12 -6.99 -3.04 -8.33
C ASP A 12 -6.20 -2.44 -9.51
N ARG A 13 -4.92 -2.12 -9.26
CA ARG A 13 -3.96 -1.60 -10.25
C ARG A 13 -2.66 -2.38 -10.13
N PRO A 14 -1.87 -2.48 -11.23
CA PRO A 14 -0.60 -3.18 -11.20
C PRO A 14 0.42 -2.44 -10.31
N ALA A 15 1.15 -3.21 -9.51
CA ALA A 15 2.31 -2.69 -8.82
C ALA A 15 3.39 -2.35 -9.86
N ARG A 16 4.08 -1.22 -9.65
CA ARG A 16 5.20 -0.75 -10.44
C ARG A 16 6.34 -0.42 -9.49
N LEU A 17 7.41 -1.20 -9.55
CA LEU A 17 8.50 -1.09 -8.59
C LEU A 17 9.84 -0.89 -9.29
N LYS A 18 10.58 0.09 -8.81
CA LYS A 18 12.04 0.16 -8.99
C LYS A 18 12.73 -0.52 -7.83
N ALA A 19 13.94 -1.01 -8.04
CA ALA A 19 14.72 -1.64 -7.01
C ALA A 19 16.18 -1.23 -7.10
N GLN A 20 16.87 -1.14 -5.93
CA GLN A 20 18.28 -0.82 -5.84
C GLN A 20 18.84 -1.30 -4.49
N PHE A 21 19.97 -1.96 -4.50
CA PHE A 21 20.74 -2.27 -3.30
C PHE A 21 21.64 -1.08 -2.91
N THR A 22 21.14 -0.14 -2.11
CA THR A 22 21.99 0.88 -1.48
C THR A 22 22.37 0.46 -0.06
N ASP A 23 23.45 1.03 0.47
CA ASP A 23 23.89 0.72 1.85
C ASP A 23 22.84 1.20 2.87
N GLU A 24 22.18 2.33 2.60
CA GLU A 24 21.12 2.88 3.45
C GLU A 24 19.92 1.95 3.52
N ARG A 25 19.43 1.47 2.36
CA ARG A 25 18.28 0.54 2.31
C ARG A 25 18.60 -0.79 2.98
N ILE A 26 19.80 -1.32 2.73
CA ILE A 26 20.26 -2.57 3.33
C ILE A 26 20.41 -2.42 4.84
N ALA A 27 20.87 -1.27 5.34
CA ALA A 27 21.03 -1.03 6.77
C ALA A 27 19.70 -1.12 7.53
N GLU A 28 18.59 -0.73 6.90
CA GLU A 28 17.26 -0.79 7.49
C GLU A 28 16.76 -2.23 7.72
N LEU A 29 17.29 -3.21 6.97
CA LEU A 29 17.00 -4.64 7.19
C LEU A 29 17.46 -5.18 8.55
N ARG A 30 18.25 -4.41 9.29
CA ARG A 30 18.66 -4.72 10.67
C ARG A 30 17.51 -4.65 11.65
N PHE A 31 16.43 -3.95 11.31
CA PHE A 31 15.37 -3.61 12.23
C PHE A 31 14.04 -4.24 11.82
N ASP A 32 13.30 -4.74 12.80
CA ASP A 32 11.90 -5.12 12.59
C ASP A 32 11.06 -3.88 12.28
N LYS A 33 10.19 -3.94 11.27
CA LYS A 33 9.32 -2.81 10.91
C LYS A 33 8.43 -2.34 12.06
N SER A 34 7.95 -3.29 12.88
CA SER A 34 7.08 -2.99 14.03
C SER A 34 7.85 -2.49 15.26
N LEU A 35 9.17 -2.70 15.30
CA LEU A 35 10.07 -2.32 16.38
C LEU A 35 11.22 -1.42 15.88
N LYS A 36 11.03 -0.79 14.72
CA LYS A 36 12.09 -0.06 14.03
C LYS A 36 12.72 1.01 14.90
N GLU A 37 11.92 1.86 15.51
CA GLU A 37 12.40 2.97 16.34
C GLU A 37 13.24 2.51 17.55
N PRO A 38 12.74 1.62 18.43
CA PRO A 38 13.53 1.17 19.57
C PRO A 38 14.75 0.34 19.18
N MET A 39 14.67 -0.48 18.14
CA MET A 39 15.81 -1.23 17.65
C MET A 39 16.89 -0.32 17.03
N LYS A 40 16.47 0.69 16.26
CA LYS A 40 17.37 1.66 15.65
C LYS A 40 18.09 2.47 16.72
N TRP A 41 17.36 3.04 17.69
CA TRP A 41 17.96 3.74 18.82
C TRP A 41 18.96 2.88 19.59
N ALA A 42 18.58 1.63 19.88
CA ALA A 42 19.45 0.72 20.60
C ALA A 42 20.76 0.45 19.83
N TYR A 43 20.64 0.24 18.52
CA TYR A 43 21.84 0.00 17.70
C TYR A 43 22.71 1.27 17.55
N GLU A 44 22.11 2.44 17.37
CA GLU A 44 22.83 3.72 17.29
C GLU A 44 23.56 4.04 18.61
N THR A 45 22.97 3.65 19.74
CA THR A 45 23.52 3.92 21.07
C THR A 45 24.59 2.89 21.48
N PHE A 46 24.34 1.61 21.25
CA PHE A 46 25.14 0.51 21.81
C PHE A 46 25.94 -0.26 20.74
N GLY A 47 25.68 -0.03 19.45
CA GLY A 47 26.33 -0.71 18.34
C GLY A 47 26.13 -2.23 18.39
N GLU A 48 27.19 -2.97 18.08
CA GLU A 48 27.17 -4.45 18.04
C GLU A 48 26.89 -5.13 19.39
N LYS A 49 26.91 -4.38 20.51
CA LYS A 49 26.58 -4.92 21.83
C LYS A 49 25.14 -5.41 21.92
N VAL A 50 24.24 -4.91 21.08
CA VAL A 50 22.84 -5.41 21.02
C VAL A 50 22.75 -6.89 20.65
N TYR A 51 23.76 -7.46 20.00
CA TYR A 51 23.80 -8.88 19.63
C TYR A 51 24.45 -9.76 20.71
N THR A 52 25.33 -9.20 21.54
CA THR A 52 26.14 -9.96 22.48
C THR A 52 25.80 -9.71 23.95
N GLU A 53 25.30 -8.52 24.28
CA GLU A 53 25.09 -8.07 25.65
C GLU A 53 23.66 -7.55 25.91
N LEU A 54 22.70 -7.92 25.08
CA LEU A 54 21.32 -7.38 25.11
C LEU A 54 20.69 -7.40 26.51
N GLY A 55 20.89 -8.47 27.27
CA GLY A 55 20.36 -8.59 28.65
C GLY A 55 20.88 -7.53 29.63
N LYS A 56 22.06 -6.93 29.36
CA LYS A 56 22.60 -5.84 30.20
C LYS A 56 22.00 -4.48 29.79
N LEU A 57 21.46 -4.37 28.58
CA LEU A 57 20.92 -3.14 28.00
C LEU A 57 19.40 -3.00 28.22
N GLU A 58 18.76 -4.02 28.76
CA GLU A 58 17.28 -4.09 28.91
C GLU A 58 16.73 -2.89 29.70
N LYS A 59 17.38 -2.50 30.79
CA LYS A 59 16.94 -1.39 31.62
C LYS A 59 16.98 -0.06 30.87
N GLU A 60 18.08 0.23 30.18
CA GLU A 60 18.25 1.47 29.44
C GLU A 60 17.30 1.53 28.24
N LEU A 61 17.03 0.40 27.61
CA LEU A 61 16.09 0.27 26.51
C LEU A 61 14.66 0.55 26.97
N LEU A 62 14.26 0.02 28.14
CA LEU A 62 12.96 0.29 28.77
C LEU A 62 12.79 1.77 29.08
N GLU A 63 13.77 2.35 29.78
CA GLU A 63 13.75 3.76 30.14
C GLU A 63 13.63 4.67 28.91
N TRP A 64 14.28 4.32 27.81
CA TRP A 64 14.15 5.07 26.58
C TRP A 64 12.76 4.93 25.94
N CYS A 65 12.20 3.71 25.87
CA CYS A 65 10.85 3.47 25.34
C CYS A 65 9.80 4.27 26.12
N ASP A 66 9.90 4.25 27.48
CA ASP A 66 8.99 4.98 28.35
C ASP A 66 9.10 6.52 28.13
N LYS A 67 10.32 7.04 28.04
CA LYS A 67 10.57 8.46 27.77
C LYS A 67 10.11 8.92 26.38
N SER A 68 10.18 8.01 25.39
CA SER A 68 9.75 8.29 24.02
C SER A 68 8.23 8.13 23.82
N GLY A 69 7.48 7.74 24.85
CA GLY A 69 6.05 7.54 24.79
C GLY A 69 5.61 6.37 23.91
N LEU A 70 6.51 5.39 23.67
CA LEU A 70 6.24 4.21 22.87
C LEU A 70 5.48 3.18 23.71
N ASP A 71 4.21 2.98 23.41
CA ASP A 71 3.39 1.95 24.04
C ASP A 71 3.64 0.59 23.36
N LEU A 72 4.61 -0.14 23.88
CA LEU A 72 4.96 -1.46 23.40
C LEU A 72 4.05 -2.53 24.01
N THR A 73 3.40 -3.31 23.15
CA THR A 73 2.64 -4.50 23.58
C THR A 73 3.57 -5.51 24.29
N ALA A 74 3.00 -6.39 25.11
CA ALA A 74 3.77 -7.45 25.77
C ALA A 74 4.57 -8.32 24.78
N LYS A 75 4.01 -8.55 23.57
CA LYS A 75 4.69 -9.25 22.48
C LYS A 75 5.90 -8.46 21.99
N HIS A 76 5.75 -7.19 21.70
CA HIS A 76 6.82 -6.32 21.20
C HIS A 76 7.96 -6.21 22.22
N ARG A 77 7.65 -6.09 23.52
CA ARG A 77 8.66 -6.11 24.59
C ARG A 77 9.47 -7.40 24.58
N LYS A 78 8.78 -8.55 24.50
CA LYS A 78 9.44 -9.86 24.46
C LYS A 78 10.35 -10.01 23.23
N GLU A 79 9.92 -9.52 22.06
CA GLU A 79 10.70 -9.55 20.82
C GLU A 79 11.92 -8.64 20.92
N LEU A 80 11.75 -7.41 21.43
CA LEU A 80 12.81 -6.41 21.58
C LEU A 80 13.97 -6.91 22.48
N TYR A 81 13.66 -7.70 23.53
CA TYR A 81 14.64 -8.28 24.45
C TYR A 81 15.10 -9.69 24.09
N SER A 82 14.69 -10.20 22.93
CA SER A 82 15.08 -11.54 22.47
C SER A 82 16.34 -11.47 21.59
N PRO A 83 17.48 -12.05 22.03
CA PRO A 83 18.67 -12.15 21.17
C PRO A 83 18.38 -12.83 19.83
N ALA A 84 17.54 -13.86 19.82
CA ALA A 84 17.15 -14.58 18.60
C ALA A 84 16.38 -13.68 17.62
N HIS A 85 15.63 -12.68 18.11
CA HIS A 85 14.95 -11.71 17.27
C HIS A 85 15.97 -10.79 16.58
N TRP A 86 16.93 -10.28 17.30
CA TRP A 86 18.01 -9.46 16.74
C TRP A 86 18.88 -10.24 15.75
N GLU A 87 19.22 -11.49 16.06
CA GLU A 87 19.99 -12.37 15.19
C GLU A 87 19.27 -12.63 13.86
N LYS A 88 17.95 -12.85 13.89
CA LYS A 88 17.13 -13.00 12.68
C LYS A 88 17.32 -11.84 11.70
N TYR A 89 17.34 -10.60 12.19
CA TYR A 89 17.52 -9.40 11.35
C TYR A 89 18.98 -9.18 10.95
N SER A 90 19.93 -9.55 11.80
CA SER A 90 21.34 -9.58 11.42
C SER A 90 21.61 -10.54 10.26
N VAL A 91 20.97 -11.71 10.25
CA VAL A 91 21.05 -12.67 9.14
C VAL A 91 20.47 -12.09 7.86
N LEU A 92 19.31 -11.39 7.92
CA LEU A 92 18.73 -10.71 6.74
C LEU A 92 19.69 -9.66 6.18
N LEU A 93 20.28 -8.84 7.03
CA LEU A 93 21.29 -7.87 6.65
C LEU A 93 22.50 -8.52 5.97
N GLY A 94 22.99 -9.63 6.52
CA GLY A 94 24.09 -10.40 5.94
C GLY A 94 23.78 -10.94 4.55
N MET A 95 22.57 -11.48 4.36
CA MET A 95 22.10 -11.95 3.06
C MET A 95 22.02 -10.80 2.05
N ALA A 96 21.44 -9.65 2.44
CA ALA A 96 21.32 -8.50 1.55
C ALA A 96 22.67 -7.92 1.13
N LYS A 97 23.66 -7.89 2.03
CA LYS A 97 25.03 -7.49 1.70
C LYS A 97 25.69 -8.40 0.67
N MET A 98 25.50 -9.72 0.80
CA MET A 98 26.00 -10.68 -0.20
C MET A 98 25.31 -10.50 -1.55
N LEU A 99 24.01 -10.28 -1.56
CA LEU A 99 23.26 -10.02 -2.79
C LEU A 99 23.73 -8.71 -3.45
N LYS A 100 23.96 -7.65 -2.68
CA LYS A 100 24.53 -6.40 -3.21
C LYS A 100 25.89 -6.61 -3.87
N GLN A 101 26.78 -7.39 -3.26
CA GLN A 101 28.10 -7.69 -3.83
C GLN A 101 28.01 -8.40 -5.18
N GLU A 102 27.01 -9.23 -5.40
CA GLU A 102 26.82 -9.97 -6.65
C GLU A 102 26.07 -9.15 -7.72
N ILE A 103 25.06 -8.38 -7.33
CA ILE A 103 24.14 -7.70 -8.24
C ILE A 103 24.59 -6.27 -8.54
N GLY A 104 25.31 -5.63 -7.60
CA GLY A 104 25.69 -4.23 -7.66
C GLY A 104 24.63 -3.30 -7.07
N ASP A 105 24.83 -2.00 -7.27
CA ASP A 105 24.02 -0.91 -6.76
C ASP A 105 23.31 -0.09 -7.86
N ASP A 106 23.19 -0.65 -9.05
CA ASP A 106 22.45 -0.05 -10.15
C ASP A 106 20.93 -0.01 -9.85
N ILE A 107 20.26 1.00 -10.41
CA ILE A 107 18.80 1.11 -10.34
C ILE A 107 18.19 0.21 -11.40
N TYR A 108 17.28 -0.65 -10.98
CA TYR A 108 16.47 -1.50 -11.86
C TYR A 108 15.08 -0.90 -12.00
N SER A 109 14.69 -0.51 -13.22
CA SER A 109 13.34 -0.04 -13.55
C SER A 109 12.38 -1.19 -13.86
N ASP A 110 12.89 -2.40 -14.00
CA ASP A 110 12.12 -3.64 -14.13
C ASP A 110 12.40 -4.55 -12.93
N PHE A 111 11.44 -4.58 -12.02
CA PHE A 111 11.52 -5.43 -10.82
C PHE A 111 11.50 -6.92 -11.14
N ASN A 112 10.93 -7.34 -12.27
CA ASN A 112 10.91 -8.74 -12.65
C ASN A 112 12.33 -9.22 -13.00
N LEU A 113 13.06 -8.44 -13.78
CA LEU A 113 14.47 -8.72 -14.08
C LEU A 113 15.34 -8.66 -12.83
N PHE A 114 15.10 -7.69 -11.95
CA PHE A 114 15.79 -7.60 -10.67
C PHE A 114 15.57 -8.86 -9.83
N ARG A 115 14.33 -9.32 -9.67
CA ARG A 115 13.98 -10.54 -8.94
C ARG A 115 14.65 -11.78 -9.52
N GLU A 116 14.69 -11.91 -10.85
CA GLU A 116 15.40 -13.01 -11.51
C GLU A 116 16.91 -13.02 -11.17
N LYS A 117 17.56 -11.85 -11.19
CA LYS A 117 18.98 -11.74 -10.80
C LYS A 117 19.20 -12.11 -9.34
N VAL A 118 18.31 -11.66 -8.44
CA VAL A 118 18.37 -12.05 -7.03
C VAL A 118 18.24 -13.57 -6.86
N GLU A 119 17.29 -14.20 -7.55
CA GLU A 119 17.13 -15.66 -7.52
C GLU A 119 18.37 -16.40 -8.06
N GLN A 120 18.99 -15.89 -9.11
CA GLN A 120 20.24 -16.44 -9.66
C GLN A 120 21.39 -16.31 -8.66
N ALA A 121 21.54 -15.15 -8.01
CA ALA A 121 22.54 -14.90 -6.99
C ALA A 121 22.35 -15.83 -5.76
N VAL A 122 21.10 -15.99 -5.30
CA VAL A 122 20.73 -16.92 -4.23
C VAL A 122 21.17 -18.36 -4.57
N LYS A 123 20.91 -18.82 -5.77
CA LYS A 123 21.32 -20.17 -6.24
C LYS A 123 22.84 -20.30 -6.33
N LYS A 124 23.51 -19.30 -6.90
CA LYS A 124 24.99 -19.26 -7.06
C LYS A 124 25.72 -19.36 -5.73
N HIS A 125 25.29 -18.57 -4.74
CA HIS A 125 25.90 -18.54 -3.41
C HIS A 125 25.39 -19.63 -2.46
N LYS A 126 24.49 -20.53 -2.95
CA LYS A 126 23.87 -21.60 -2.14
C LYS A 126 23.20 -21.07 -0.86
N ILE A 127 22.76 -19.82 -0.88
CA ILE A 127 21.95 -19.26 0.20
C ILE A 127 20.58 -19.92 0.15
N LYS A 128 20.02 -20.22 1.31
CA LYS A 128 18.67 -20.81 1.40
C LYS A 128 17.73 -19.90 2.20
N PRO A 129 17.41 -18.69 1.73
CA PRO A 129 16.43 -17.87 2.40
C PRO A 129 15.06 -18.53 2.34
N SER A 130 14.26 -18.38 3.39
CA SER A 130 12.83 -18.66 3.28
C SER A 130 12.18 -17.65 2.33
N ALA A 131 11.03 -18.00 1.76
CA ALA A 131 10.27 -17.07 0.91
C ALA A 131 9.95 -15.75 1.65
N SER A 132 9.64 -15.83 2.94
CA SER A 132 9.40 -14.65 3.78
C SER A 132 10.64 -13.76 3.92
N GLN A 133 11.82 -14.34 4.15
CA GLN A 133 13.08 -13.58 4.25
C GLN A 133 13.41 -12.88 2.94
N LEU A 134 13.26 -13.59 1.81
CA LEU A 134 13.52 -13.00 0.50
C LEU A 134 12.55 -11.84 0.22
N ASN A 135 11.27 -12.00 0.52
CA ASN A 135 10.28 -10.93 0.37
C ASN A 135 10.61 -9.71 1.25
N VAL A 136 11.08 -9.90 2.47
CA VAL A 136 11.51 -8.77 3.33
C VAL A 136 12.65 -8.01 2.69
N ILE A 137 13.67 -8.70 2.16
CA ILE A 137 14.80 -8.06 1.47
C ILE A 137 14.31 -7.32 0.22
N LEU A 138 13.54 -7.97 -0.64
CA LEU A 138 13.02 -7.38 -1.88
C LEU A 138 12.17 -6.14 -1.61
N ASN A 139 11.30 -6.17 -0.60
CA ASN A 139 10.45 -5.05 -0.22
C ASN A 139 11.25 -3.85 0.32
N GLU A 140 12.36 -4.09 1.04
CA GLU A 140 13.16 -3.01 1.61
C GLU A 140 14.00 -2.29 0.55
N VAL A 141 14.44 -3.03 -0.48
CA VAL A 141 15.27 -2.47 -1.56
C VAL A 141 14.47 -1.98 -2.76
N SER A 142 13.14 -2.02 -2.69
CA SER A 142 12.25 -1.56 -3.76
C SER A 142 11.33 -0.43 -3.29
N TRP A 143 10.82 0.33 -4.27
CA TRP A 143 9.84 1.40 -4.03
C TRP A 143 8.92 1.56 -5.23
N TYR A 144 7.73 2.10 -4.97
CA TYR A 144 6.79 2.42 -6.04
C TYR A 144 7.31 3.54 -6.93
N ASP A 145 7.20 3.35 -8.24
CA ASP A 145 7.49 4.36 -9.25
C ASP A 145 6.60 4.10 -10.47
N GLU A 146 5.78 5.06 -10.84
CA GLU A 146 4.83 4.94 -11.95
C GLU A 146 5.48 4.68 -13.32
N THR A 147 6.76 5.05 -13.47
CA THR A 147 7.54 4.84 -14.70
C THR A 147 8.16 3.46 -14.77
N ALA A 148 8.09 2.66 -13.70
CA ALA A 148 8.64 1.32 -13.66
C ALA A 148 7.74 0.32 -14.41
N GLU A 149 8.32 -0.82 -14.81
CA GLU A 149 7.58 -1.92 -15.40
C GLU A 149 6.60 -2.56 -14.40
N LYS A 150 5.50 -3.11 -14.92
CA LYS A 150 4.50 -3.81 -14.12
C LYS A 150 5.10 -5.06 -13.48
N VAL A 151 4.86 -5.26 -12.19
CA VAL A 151 5.35 -6.42 -11.47
C VAL A 151 4.49 -7.64 -11.75
N ILE A 152 5.08 -8.67 -12.31
CA ILE A 152 4.41 -9.94 -12.60
C ILE A 152 4.33 -10.78 -11.32
N LYS A 153 3.10 -11.13 -10.93
CA LYS A 153 2.83 -12.06 -9.83
C LYS A 153 3.03 -13.50 -10.29
N LYS A 154 2.39 -13.86 -11.38
CA LYS A 154 2.50 -15.18 -12.01
C LYS A 154 2.06 -15.13 -13.46
N THR A 155 2.51 -16.13 -14.20
CA THR A 155 2.01 -16.43 -15.53
C THR A 155 1.26 -17.75 -15.48
N GLU A 156 0.10 -17.82 -16.11
CA GLU A 156 -0.79 -18.97 -16.02
C GLU A 156 -1.37 -19.35 -17.38
N LYS A 157 -1.38 -20.66 -17.68
CA LYS A 157 -2.08 -21.18 -18.87
C LYS A 157 -3.53 -21.48 -18.52
N LEU A 158 -4.44 -20.86 -19.28
CA LEU A 158 -5.88 -21.05 -19.15
C LEU A 158 -6.41 -21.74 -20.41
N ILE A 159 -6.70 -23.05 -20.29
CA ILE A 159 -7.11 -23.91 -21.41
C ILE A 159 -8.30 -24.79 -20.99
N GLY A 160 -9.21 -25.03 -21.92
CA GLY A 160 -10.32 -25.98 -21.74
C GLY A 160 -11.17 -25.70 -20.50
N ASP A 161 -11.40 -26.70 -19.68
CA ASP A 161 -12.26 -26.59 -18.49
C ASP A 161 -11.81 -25.51 -17.50
N LYS A 162 -10.51 -25.25 -17.41
CA LYS A 162 -9.98 -24.21 -16.51
C LYS A 162 -10.39 -22.83 -16.96
N LEU A 163 -10.28 -22.55 -18.26
CA LEU A 163 -10.75 -21.30 -18.85
C LEU A 163 -12.25 -21.16 -18.71
N ASN A 164 -13.02 -22.21 -19.08
CA ASN A 164 -14.48 -22.17 -19.00
C ASN A 164 -14.99 -21.92 -17.59
N LYS A 165 -14.39 -22.55 -16.57
CA LYS A 165 -14.74 -22.30 -15.16
C LYS A 165 -14.45 -20.88 -14.73
N LEU A 166 -13.33 -20.31 -15.18
CA LEU A 166 -12.97 -18.92 -14.88
C LEU A 166 -13.96 -17.94 -15.52
N LEU A 167 -14.26 -18.12 -16.82
CA LEU A 167 -15.22 -17.28 -17.53
C LEU A 167 -16.62 -17.33 -16.91
N HIS A 168 -17.05 -18.54 -16.50
CA HIS A 168 -18.31 -18.69 -15.80
C HIS A 168 -18.31 -18.02 -14.41
N HIS A 169 -17.19 -18.11 -13.67
CA HIS A 169 -17.05 -17.49 -12.36
C HIS A 169 -17.07 -15.97 -12.44
N LEU A 170 -16.40 -15.43 -13.45
CA LEU A 170 -16.30 -13.98 -13.66
C LEU A 170 -17.51 -13.40 -14.44
N ASP A 171 -18.40 -14.27 -14.94
CA ASP A 171 -19.50 -13.91 -15.85
C ASP A 171 -19.05 -13.02 -17.00
N CYS A 172 -17.98 -13.44 -17.69
CA CYS A 172 -17.33 -12.65 -18.74
C CYS A 172 -16.93 -13.49 -19.95
N THR A 173 -16.56 -12.82 -21.05
CA THR A 173 -15.95 -13.46 -22.23
C THR A 173 -14.43 -13.49 -22.12
N ALA A 174 -13.77 -14.24 -22.99
CA ALA A 174 -12.30 -14.32 -22.99
C ALA A 174 -11.62 -12.98 -23.31
N GLU A 175 -12.27 -12.14 -24.12
CA GLU A 175 -11.79 -10.80 -24.47
C GLU A 175 -11.84 -9.83 -23.31
N GLN A 176 -12.74 -10.07 -22.34
CA GLN A 176 -12.93 -9.23 -21.16
C GLN A 176 -11.99 -9.61 -19.99
N LEU A 177 -11.25 -10.72 -20.09
CA LEU A 177 -10.34 -11.18 -19.03
C LEU A 177 -9.36 -10.11 -18.53
N PRO A 178 -8.82 -9.20 -19.37
CA PRO A 178 -7.96 -8.12 -18.89
C PRO A 178 -8.65 -7.18 -17.88
N ASP A 179 -9.97 -7.00 -17.98
CA ASP A 179 -10.75 -6.17 -17.07
C ASP A 179 -10.96 -6.85 -15.69
N PHE A 180 -10.57 -8.12 -15.59
CA PHE A 180 -10.58 -8.94 -14.37
C PHE A 180 -9.17 -9.38 -13.94
N GLY A 181 -8.12 -8.73 -14.45
CA GLY A 181 -6.74 -8.94 -14.02
C GLY A 181 -5.98 -10.07 -14.71
N TYR A 182 -6.52 -10.64 -15.80
CA TYR A 182 -5.87 -11.68 -16.60
C TYR A 182 -5.44 -11.11 -17.96
N PHE A 183 -4.20 -10.72 -18.09
CA PHE A 183 -3.68 -10.02 -19.26
C PHE A 183 -2.99 -10.99 -20.24
N PRO A 184 -3.23 -10.91 -21.57
CA PRO A 184 -2.54 -11.75 -22.53
C PRO A 184 -1.02 -11.59 -22.46
N SER A 185 -0.27 -12.70 -22.42
CA SER A 185 1.21 -12.66 -22.41
C SER A 185 1.82 -12.51 -23.81
N GLY A 186 1.00 -12.57 -24.85
CA GLY A 186 1.44 -12.67 -26.25
C GLY A 186 1.72 -14.11 -26.69
N LYS A 187 1.72 -15.08 -25.80
CA LYS A 187 1.75 -16.51 -26.12
C LYS A 187 0.34 -17.10 -26.07
N LYS A 188 0.11 -18.09 -26.90
CA LYS A 188 -1.20 -18.75 -26.99
C LYS A 188 -1.64 -19.29 -25.62
N ASP A 189 -2.85 -18.95 -25.23
CA ASP A 189 -3.54 -19.41 -24.01
C ASP A 189 -2.79 -19.11 -22.70
N GLU A 190 -1.84 -18.19 -22.72
CA GLU A 190 -1.05 -17.79 -21.56
C GLU A 190 -1.42 -16.36 -21.13
N PHE A 191 -1.68 -16.19 -19.83
CA PHE A 191 -2.08 -14.93 -19.23
C PHE A 191 -1.12 -14.53 -18.12
N ILE A 192 -0.84 -13.24 -18.03
CA ILE A 192 -0.06 -12.62 -16.97
C ILE A 192 -1.03 -12.09 -15.93
N ILE A 193 -0.75 -12.35 -14.67
CA ILE A 193 -1.42 -11.76 -13.52
C ILE A 193 -0.38 -10.89 -12.82
N TYR A 194 -0.69 -9.60 -12.66
CA TYR A 194 0.21 -8.65 -12.00
C TYR A 194 0.03 -8.65 -10.49
N GLU A 195 1.07 -8.25 -9.77
CA GLU A 195 0.95 -7.88 -8.35
C GLU A 195 0.10 -6.63 -8.22
N THR A 196 -0.68 -6.57 -7.16
CA THR A 196 -1.55 -5.44 -6.89
C THR A 196 -0.81 -4.37 -6.08
N GLN A 197 -0.92 -3.11 -6.49
CA GLN A 197 -0.50 -1.98 -5.67
C GLN A 197 -1.58 -1.67 -4.63
N THR A 198 -1.39 -2.17 -3.42
CA THR A 198 -2.40 -2.08 -2.35
C THR A 198 -2.71 -0.64 -1.91
N ASP A 199 -1.72 0.25 -1.96
CA ASP A 199 -1.87 1.65 -1.57
C ASP A 199 -2.68 2.47 -2.58
N LEU A 200 -2.79 1.97 -3.83
CA LEU A 200 -3.60 2.56 -4.90
C LEU A 200 -4.91 1.80 -5.16
N ARG A 201 -5.23 0.83 -4.30
CA ARG A 201 -6.52 0.12 -4.37
C ARG A 201 -7.65 1.08 -4.06
N ASP A 202 -8.69 1.00 -4.87
CA ASP A 202 -9.91 1.79 -4.71
C ASP A 202 -11.14 0.89 -4.64
N SER A 203 -12.29 1.47 -4.36
CA SER A 203 -13.55 0.76 -4.37
C SER A 203 -14.67 1.62 -4.91
N GLU A 204 -15.50 1.03 -5.79
CA GLU A 204 -16.65 1.65 -6.39
C GLU A 204 -17.95 1.06 -5.84
N ASN A 205 -18.95 1.92 -5.66
CA ASN A 205 -20.29 1.52 -5.25
C ASN A 205 -21.19 1.44 -6.50
N VAL A 206 -21.37 0.24 -7.03
CA VAL A 206 -22.16 -0.04 -8.22
C VAL A 206 -23.59 -0.39 -7.80
N PRO A 207 -24.64 0.30 -8.29
CA PRO A 207 -26.03 -0.05 -7.98
C PRO A 207 -26.35 -1.51 -8.32
N LEU A 208 -27.17 -2.19 -7.47
CA LEU A 208 -27.51 -3.60 -7.68
C LEU A 208 -28.27 -3.90 -8.99
N ASN A 209 -28.83 -2.89 -9.62
CA ASN A 209 -29.54 -2.99 -10.89
C ASN A 209 -28.66 -2.70 -12.12
N GLU A 210 -27.36 -2.51 -11.92
CA GLU A 210 -26.40 -2.23 -12.97
C GLU A 210 -25.34 -3.33 -13.06
N SER A 211 -24.84 -3.60 -14.28
CA SER A 211 -23.72 -4.50 -14.51
C SER A 211 -22.43 -3.88 -13.95
N ILE A 212 -21.70 -4.64 -13.13
CA ILE A 212 -20.41 -4.21 -12.58
C ILE A 212 -19.42 -3.91 -13.72
N HIS A 213 -19.39 -4.73 -14.76
CA HIS A 213 -18.47 -4.57 -15.87
C HIS A 213 -18.81 -3.33 -16.71
N ASP A 214 -20.10 -3.09 -17.00
CA ASP A 214 -20.51 -1.89 -17.76
C ASP A 214 -20.21 -0.59 -17.00
N TYR A 215 -20.46 -0.60 -15.68
CA TYR A 215 -20.09 0.50 -14.79
C TYR A 215 -18.58 0.74 -14.84
N PHE A 216 -17.78 -0.32 -14.70
CA PHE A 216 -16.33 -0.23 -14.72
C PHE A 216 -15.80 0.37 -16.03
N LEU A 217 -16.33 -0.06 -17.16
CA LEU A 217 -15.93 0.47 -18.48
C LEU A 217 -16.31 1.94 -18.66
N ARG A 218 -17.42 2.39 -18.09
CA ARG A 218 -17.91 3.76 -18.20
C ARG A 218 -17.22 4.71 -17.22
N GLU A 219 -17.10 4.32 -15.95
CA GLU A 219 -16.69 5.24 -14.87
C GLU A 219 -15.22 5.10 -14.47
N VAL A 220 -14.63 3.91 -14.56
CA VAL A 220 -13.28 3.65 -14.04
C VAL A 220 -12.24 3.61 -15.17
N LYS A 221 -12.50 2.82 -16.20
CA LYS A 221 -11.53 2.53 -17.27
C LYS A 221 -11.01 3.77 -18.01
N PRO A 222 -11.82 4.82 -18.28
CA PRO A 222 -11.34 6.04 -18.94
C PRO A 222 -10.32 6.83 -18.10
N HIS A 223 -10.43 6.74 -16.77
CA HIS A 223 -9.53 7.44 -15.83
C HIS A 223 -8.31 6.60 -15.44
N VAL A 224 -8.48 5.28 -15.40
CA VAL A 224 -7.42 4.35 -15.01
C VAL A 224 -7.40 3.15 -15.97
N PRO A 225 -6.81 3.30 -17.15
CA PRO A 225 -6.83 2.27 -18.21
C PRO A 225 -6.22 0.93 -17.78
N GLU A 226 -5.31 0.92 -16.81
CA GLU A 226 -4.60 -0.27 -16.31
C GLU A 226 -5.32 -0.99 -15.16
N ALA A 227 -6.42 -0.43 -14.67
CA ALA A 227 -7.18 -1.01 -13.57
C ALA A 227 -7.95 -2.27 -14.00
N TRP A 228 -8.26 -3.10 -13.04
CA TRP A 228 -9.14 -4.25 -13.19
C TRP A 228 -10.05 -4.44 -11.98
N ILE A 229 -11.09 -5.22 -12.15
CA ILE A 229 -12.06 -5.59 -11.13
C ILE A 229 -11.55 -6.81 -10.37
N ASP A 230 -11.55 -6.75 -9.04
CA ASP A 230 -11.38 -7.92 -8.16
C ASP A 230 -12.76 -8.35 -7.65
N LEU A 231 -13.41 -9.26 -8.38
CA LEU A 231 -14.75 -9.76 -8.02
C LEU A 231 -14.75 -10.54 -6.72
N ASP A 232 -13.67 -11.27 -6.40
CA ASP A 232 -13.58 -12.09 -5.19
C ASP A 232 -13.65 -11.24 -3.91
N LYS A 233 -13.31 -9.95 -4.01
CA LYS A 233 -13.41 -8.98 -2.91
C LYS A 233 -14.67 -8.14 -2.93
N THR A 234 -15.54 -8.34 -3.91
CA THR A 234 -16.80 -7.60 -4.02
C THR A 234 -17.75 -7.98 -2.89
N LYS A 235 -18.39 -6.97 -2.30
CA LYS A 235 -19.34 -7.13 -1.20
C LYS A 235 -20.65 -6.43 -1.54
N ILE A 236 -21.76 -6.94 -1.02
CA ILE A 236 -23.06 -6.25 -1.09
C ILE A 236 -23.17 -5.35 0.13
N GLY A 237 -23.46 -4.08 -0.12
CA GLY A 237 -23.76 -3.08 0.89
C GLY A 237 -25.14 -2.49 0.70
N TYR A 238 -25.66 -1.84 1.74
CA TYR A 238 -26.91 -1.10 1.70
C TYR A 238 -26.68 0.26 2.33
N GLU A 239 -27.06 1.32 1.61
CA GLU A 239 -26.93 2.68 2.09
C GLU A 239 -28.20 3.48 1.74
N ILE A 240 -28.75 4.16 2.75
CA ILE A 240 -29.82 5.12 2.53
C ILE A 240 -29.14 6.48 2.34
N SER A 241 -29.14 6.97 1.10
CA SER A 241 -28.63 8.31 0.80
C SER A 241 -29.59 9.36 1.35
N PHE A 242 -29.40 9.75 2.61
CA PHE A 242 -30.21 10.82 3.23
C PHE A 242 -30.16 12.11 2.40
N ASN A 243 -29.03 12.42 1.81
CA ASN A 243 -28.89 13.59 0.95
C ASN A 243 -29.81 13.52 -0.27
N LYS A 244 -29.94 12.35 -0.91
CA LYS A 244 -30.82 12.17 -2.08
C LYS A 244 -32.31 12.41 -1.75
N TYR A 245 -32.72 12.03 -0.53
CA TYR A 245 -34.14 12.05 -0.12
C TYR A 245 -34.49 13.28 0.71
N PHE A 246 -33.57 13.84 1.46
CA PHE A 246 -33.84 14.91 2.41
C PHE A 246 -33.10 16.22 2.09
N TYR A 247 -32.18 16.20 1.12
CA TYR A 247 -31.52 17.43 0.70
C TYR A 247 -32.49 18.32 -0.06
N GLN A 248 -32.79 19.47 0.55
CA GLN A 248 -33.49 20.56 -0.14
C GLN A 248 -32.45 21.53 -0.64
N HIS A 249 -32.39 21.69 -1.95
CA HIS A 249 -31.50 22.68 -2.57
C HIS A 249 -31.86 24.08 -2.07
N LYS A 250 -30.99 24.68 -1.30
CA LYS A 250 -31.10 26.11 -0.98
C LYS A 250 -30.39 26.86 -2.14
N PRO A 251 -31.11 27.75 -2.84
CA PRO A 251 -30.45 28.56 -3.87
C PRO A 251 -29.32 29.34 -3.23
N LEU A 252 -28.21 29.44 -3.97
CA LEU A 252 -27.09 30.27 -3.55
C LEU A 252 -27.55 31.70 -3.44
N ARG A 253 -27.18 32.38 -2.37
CA ARG A 253 -27.44 33.79 -2.18
C ARG A 253 -26.71 34.58 -3.26
N SER A 254 -27.25 35.69 -3.68
CA SER A 254 -26.61 36.55 -4.67
C SER A 254 -25.33 37.16 -4.08
N ILE A 255 -24.40 37.52 -4.97
CA ILE A 255 -23.16 38.20 -4.56
C ILE A 255 -23.51 39.53 -3.87
N GLU A 256 -24.54 40.21 -4.35
CA GLU A 256 -25.03 41.48 -3.78
C GLU A 256 -25.53 41.31 -2.35
N GLU A 257 -26.30 40.24 -2.06
CA GLU A 257 -26.78 39.94 -0.71
C GLU A 257 -25.62 39.62 0.23
N VAL A 258 -24.67 38.79 -0.19
CA VAL A 258 -23.51 38.43 0.63
C VAL A 258 -22.62 39.63 0.86
N SER A 259 -22.38 40.47 -0.16
CA SER A 259 -21.58 41.68 -0.04
C SER A 259 -22.22 42.72 0.92
N SER A 260 -23.53 42.87 0.84
CA SER A 260 -24.28 43.77 1.73
C SER A 260 -24.21 43.34 3.20
N GLU A 261 -24.32 42.00 3.45
CA GLU A 261 -24.16 41.48 4.79
C GLU A 261 -22.73 41.65 5.34
N ILE A 262 -21.70 41.46 4.49
CA ILE A 262 -20.31 41.65 4.89
C ILE A 262 -20.09 43.12 5.28
N VAL A 263 -20.56 44.10 4.50
CA VAL A 263 -20.45 45.51 4.80
C VAL A 263 -21.20 45.85 6.08
N ALA A 264 -22.41 45.34 6.30
CA ALA A 264 -23.16 45.54 7.49
C ALA A 264 -22.48 45.02 8.76
N LEU A 265 -21.83 43.81 8.65
CA LEU A 265 -21.05 43.26 9.75
C LEU A 265 -19.75 44.04 10.01
N GLU A 266 -19.15 44.61 8.98
CA GLU A 266 -17.96 45.46 9.09
C GLU A 266 -18.30 46.76 9.82
N ASP A 267 -19.41 47.44 9.45
CA ASP A 267 -19.92 48.63 10.12
C ASP A 267 -20.28 48.36 11.60
N GLU A 268 -20.91 47.20 11.89
CA GLU A 268 -21.22 46.79 13.28
C GLU A 268 -19.93 46.53 14.08
N SER A 269 -18.94 45.91 13.48
CA SER A 269 -17.64 45.62 14.10
C SER A 269 -16.85 46.90 14.40
N GLU A 270 -16.85 47.89 13.50
CA GLU A 270 -16.22 49.20 13.75
C GLU A 270 -16.92 49.93 14.89
N GLY A 271 -18.23 49.86 14.97
CA GLY A 271 -19.01 50.39 16.08
C GLY A 271 -18.62 49.78 17.44
N LEU A 272 -18.47 48.46 17.49
CA LEU A 272 -18.04 47.75 18.71
C LEU A 272 -16.61 48.10 19.14
N ILE A 273 -15.70 48.29 18.20
CA ILE A 273 -14.33 48.72 18.48
C ILE A 273 -14.32 50.14 19.06
N MET A 274 -15.11 51.06 18.50
CA MET A 274 -15.23 52.43 19.00
C MET A 274 -15.87 52.50 20.38
N ASP A 275 -16.85 51.67 20.66
CA ASP A 275 -17.47 51.54 21.99
C ASP A 275 -16.47 51.04 23.04
N ILE A 276 -15.60 50.10 22.70
CA ILE A 276 -14.54 49.60 23.58
C ILE A 276 -13.49 50.69 23.85
N LEU A 277 -13.12 51.45 22.83
CA LEU A 277 -12.14 52.53 22.95
C LEU A 277 -12.68 53.73 23.73
N ASN A 278 -13.98 53.97 23.69
CA ASN A 278 -14.65 55.06 24.43
C ASN A 278 -14.97 54.71 25.90
N LEU A 279 -14.84 53.44 26.28
CA LEU A 279 -14.98 52.94 27.65
C LEU A 279 -13.65 52.97 28.45
N SER A 280 -12.60 53.41 27.85
CA SER A 280 -11.27 53.61 28.46
C SER A 280 -10.98 55.09 28.62
#